data_5ea827b49ef1a79ded7d6516b0c52ad7
#
_entry.id   5ea827b49ef1a79ded7d6516b0c52ad7
#
_cell.length_a   1.000
_cell.length_b   1.000
_cell.length_c   1.000
_cell.angle_alpha   90.00
_cell.angle_beta   90.00
_cell.angle_gamma   90.00
#
_symmetry.space_group_name_H-M   'P 1'
#
loop_
_entity.id
_entity.type
_entity.pdbx_description
1 polymer ?
#
loop_
_entity_poly.entity_id
_entity_poly.type
_entity_poly.pdbx_seq_one_letter_code
_entity_poly.pdbx_strand_id
1 'polypeptide(L)'
;MMQSRTHNCGELRAQHAGEHVKLVGWMENVREVGGSLAFVVLRDFYGTTQIVVETSELLAQIKGYNKESTISVEGTVRERASKNPNQPTGDIEVVPEKIELLGRCRYNSLPFEINRSREADETQRLKYRYLDLRNPAVKKNIILRCNVIAALRKAMMEHDFLEITTPILTASSPEGARDYLVPARKHPGKFYALPQAPQQFKQLLMTSGFDRYFQIAPCFRDEDARGDRSPGEFYQLDMEMAFASQEDVFAVCEDVLPPIFAKFGTYDIASQPPFRRIKYLDALEIYGSDKPDLRIDLTATNVSSLFEGSSFEVLADKTVKAVAISNCSLTRKQIDKLLTDCEVQAGAKGYWFKVDEKGDLAGGIAKFVDKEAASKLLPLEPNTLVLVAGGELATKLVGVMIKTFGPACEGHMDKERYEFCWIVDFPMYEIGDESGELEFCHNPFSMPAGGLDVLLKAERGEIDPLTITADQYDLVCNGVELSSGAGRNHDPEIMIKAFELVRLGEEDVKAKFPAMYNAFCYGAPPHAGIAPGVDRMVMLLAGEDSIREIIPFPMNKNAQDIMMGAPSEVTQKQLDELHIAVTAHEEE
;
A
#
# COMPACT_ATOMS: atom_id res chain seq x y z
N MET A 1 36.93 12.33 -0.88
CA MET A 1 37.01 11.28 -1.92
C MET A 1 37.26 9.95 -1.25
N MET A 2 36.60 8.88 -1.70
CA MET A 2 36.90 7.53 -1.21
C MET A 2 38.28 7.10 -1.75
N GLN A 3 39.14 6.52 -0.92
CA GLN A 3 40.46 6.02 -1.34
C GLN A 3 40.38 4.83 -2.32
N SER A 4 39.22 4.13 -2.35
CA SER A 4 39.00 2.92 -3.15
C SER A 4 38.75 3.17 -4.64
N ARG A 5 38.29 4.37 -5.01
CA ARG A 5 37.95 4.76 -6.39
C ARG A 5 38.08 6.26 -6.60
N THR A 6 38.39 6.69 -7.82
CA THR A 6 38.43 8.11 -8.21
C THR A 6 37.06 8.59 -8.71
N HIS A 7 36.34 7.74 -9.45
CA HIS A 7 35.07 8.02 -10.08
C HIS A 7 34.09 6.86 -9.90
N ASN A 8 32.78 7.16 -10.07
CA ASN A 8 31.73 6.16 -10.14
C ASN A 8 31.57 5.64 -11.58
N CYS A 9 31.06 4.42 -11.75
CA CYS A 9 30.86 3.83 -13.08
C CYS A 9 29.84 4.57 -13.97
N GLY A 10 28.96 5.41 -13.41
CA GLY A 10 28.01 6.24 -14.17
C GLY A 10 28.47 7.67 -14.43
N GLU A 11 29.64 8.09 -13.98
CA GLU A 11 30.06 9.50 -13.88
C GLU A 11 30.85 9.98 -15.10
N LEU A 12 31.64 9.12 -15.72
CA LEU A 12 32.57 9.48 -16.79
C LEU A 12 31.86 9.96 -18.07
N ARG A 13 32.41 10.99 -18.70
CA ARG A 13 31.95 11.61 -19.96
C ARG A 13 33.16 11.91 -20.88
N ALA A 14 32.89 12.33 -22.12
CA ALA A 14 33.93 12.67 -23.11
C ALA A 14 34.98 13.64 -22.59
N GLN A 15 34.59 14.57 -21.72
CA GLN A 15 35.52 15.54 -21.11
C GLN A 15 36.61 14.92 -20.22
N HIS A 16 36.41 13.69 -19.74
CA HIS A 16 37.38 12.96 -18.93
C HIS A 16 38.39 12.16 -19.79
N ALA A 17 38.29 12.22 -21.13
CA ALA A 17 39.24 11.52 -22.02
C ALA A 17 40.69 11.95 -21.73
N GLY A 18 41.56 10.97 -21.55
CA GLY A 18 42.95 11.13 -21.15
C GLY A 18 43.21 11.12 -19.64
N GLU A 19 42.16 11.13 -18.81
CA GLU A 19 42.33 11.02 -17.37
C GLU A 19 42.62 9.57 -16.96
N HIS A 20 43.52 9.42 -15.98
CA HIS A 20 43.77 8.13 -15.31
C HIS A 20 42.80 7.98 -14.16
N VAL A 21 42.02 6.89 -14.20
CA VAL A 21 40.92 6.65 -13.25
C VAL A 21 41.04 5.29 -12.58
N LYS A 22 40.44 5.20 -11.38
CA LYS A 22 40.21 3.94 -10.68
C LYS A 22 38.73 3.74 -10.47
N LEU A 23 38.18 2.68 -11.05
CA LEU A 23 36.80 2.25 -10.91
C LEU A 23 36.70 0.94 -10.13
N VAL A 24 35.59 0.75 -9.41
CA VAL A 24 35.28 -0.50 -8.72
C VAL A 24 33.82 -0.88 -8.98
N GLY A 25 33.56 -2.17 -9.18
CA GLY A 25 32.19 -2.62 -9.47
C GLY A 25 32.11 -4.12 -9.74
N TRP A 26 30.93 -4.53 -10.15
CA TRP A 26 30.63 -5.89 -10.60
C TRP A 26 30.83 -6.03 -12.11
N MET A 27 31.44 -7.13 -12.52
CA MET A 27 31.53 -7.55 -13.93
C MET A 27 30.14 -8.03 -14.39
N GLU A 28 29.33 -7.12 -14.93
CA GLU A 28 27.97 -7.44 -15.36
C GLU A 28 27.96 -8.32 -16.60
N ASN A 29 28.81 -8.01 -17.57
CA ASN A 29 28.92 -8.76 -18.82
C ASN A 29 30.36 -8.72 -19.35
N VAL A 30 30.76 -9.80 -20.01
CA VAL A 30 32.04 -9.89 -20.72
C VAL A 30 31.77 -10.40 -22.14
N ARG A 31 32.22 -9.65 -23.15
CA ARG A 31 32.11 -10.02 -24.55
C ARG A 31 33.50 -10.07 -25.17
N GLU A 32 33.97 -11.24 -25.55
CA GLU A 32 35.21 -11.42 -26.29
C GLU A 32 35.00 -11.19 -27.79
N VAL A 33 35.99 -10.60 -28.44
CA VAL A 33 36.01 -10.35 -29.88
C VAL A 33 37.35 -10.76 -30.45
N GLY A 34 37.35 -11.78 -31.32
CA GLY A 34 38.52 -12.21 -32.06
C GLY A 34 39.71 -12.75 -31.25
N GLY A 35 39.50 -13.13 -30.01
CA GLY A 35 40.51 -13.76 -29.15
C GLY A 35 41.57 -12.85 -28.53
N SER A 36 41.68 -11.58 -28.96
CA SER A 36 42.67 -10.59 -28.45
C SER A 36 42.04 -9.37 -27.80
N LEU A 37 40.71 -9.27 -27.81
CA LEU A 37 39.97 -8.12 -27.32
C LEU A 37 38.77 -8.59 -26.51
N ALA A 38 38.51 -7.94 -25.38
CA ALA A 38 37.26 -8.12 -24.65
C ALA A 38 36.68 -6.80 -24.18
N PHE A 39 35.36 -6.74 -24.18
CA PHE A 39 34.58 -5.64 -23.59
C PHE A 39 33.95 -6.15 -22.30
N VAL A 40 34.24 -5.45 -21.19
CA VAL A 40 33.67 -5.74 -19.88
C VAL A 40 32.74 -4.57 -19.54
N VAL A 41 31.51 -4.86 -19.17
CA VAL A 41 30.60 -3.88 -18.57
C VAL A 41 30.84 -3.94 -17.05
N LEU A 42 31.41 -2.89 -16.50
CA LEU A 42 31.59 -2.70 -15.07
C LEU A 42 30.44 -1.87 -14.51
N ARG A 43 29.75 -2.40 -13.52
CA ARG A 43 28.56 -1.77 -12.91
C ARG A 43 28.82 -1.49 -11.43
N ASP A 44 28.41 -0.30 -10.98
CA ASP A 44 28.28 0.04 -9.56
C ASP A 44 26.86 0.52 -9.23
N PHE A 45 26.69 1.20 -8.09
CA PHE A 45 25.39 1.78 -7.72
C PHE A 45 24.94 2.88 -8.68
N TYR A 46 25.87 3.65 -9.25
CA TYR A 46 25.60 4.86 -10.02
C TYR A 46 25.44 4.63 -11.53
N GLY A 47 25.87 3.47 -12.01
CA GLY A 47 25.73 3.16 -13.44
C GLY A 47 26.75 2.13 -13.94
N THR A 48 27.02 2.20 -15.23
CA THR A 48 27.93 1.27 -15.93
C THR A 48 28.98 2.02 -16.72
N THR A 49 30.17 1.44 -16.84
CA THR A 49 31.25 1.89 -17.75
C THR A 49 31.80 0.71 -18.54
N GLN A 50 32.05 0.91 -19.82
CA GLN A 50 32.75 -0.08 -20.63
C GLN A 50 34.24 -0.06 -20.35
N ILE A 51 34.79 -1.22 -20.07
CA ILE A 51 36.23 -1.47 -19.96
C ILE A 51 36.68 -2.24 -21.19
N VAL A 52 37.72 -1.79 -21.87
CA VAL A 52 38.25 -2.43 -23.09
C VAL A 52 39.59 -3.08 -22.79
N VAL A 53 39.59 -4.40 -22.73
CA VAL A 53 40.79 -5.20 -22.41
C VAL A 53 41.45 -5.60 -23.71
N GLU A 54 42.64 -5.05 -23.98
CA GLU A 54 43.40 -5.19 -25.22
C GLU A 54 44.70 -6.01 -25.04
N THR A 55 45.11 -6.32 -23.81
CA THR A 55 46.33 -7.11 -23.54
C THR A 55 46.00 -8.57 -23.27
N SER A 56 46.81 -9.49 -23.77
CA SER A 56 46.66 -10.93 -23.57
C SER A 56 46.69 -11.35 -22.11
N GLU A 57 47.51 -10.66 -21.29
CA GLU A 57 47.63 -10.91 -19.86
C GLU A 57 46.32 -10.61 -19.11
N LEU A 58 45.80 -9.40 -19.23
CA LEU A 58 44.54 -8.99 -18.62
C LEU A 58 43.35 -9.77 -19.17
N LEU A 59 43.39 -10.13 -20.47
CA LEU A 59 42.38 -11.00 -21.07
C LEU A 59 42.36 -12.40 -20.43
N ALA A 60 43.52 -13.00 -20.24
CA ALA A 60 43.64 -14.28 -19.53
C ALA A 60 43.13 -14.20 -18.08
N GLN A 61 43.42 -13.07 -17.42
CA GLN A 61 42.95 -12.81 -16.07
C GLN A 61 41.43 -12.76 -15.97
N ILE A 62 40.75 -11.95 -16.82
CA ILE A 62 39.29 -11.81 -16.77
C ILE A 62 38.54 -13.07 -17.21
N LYS A 63 39.12 -13.91 -18.09
CA LYS A 63 38.58 -15.22 -18.44
C LYS A 63 38.46 -16.16 -17.26
N GLY A 64 39.30 -15.98 -16.24
CA GLY A 64 39.26 -16.74 -15.01
C GLY A 64 38.21 -16.27 -14.00
N TYR A 65 37.43 -15.21 -14.33
CA TYR A 65 36.43 -14.62 -13.44
C TYR A 65 35.00 -14.90 -13.94
N ASN A 66 34.15 -15.33 -13.06
CA ASN A 66 32.75 -15.49 -13.37
C ASN A 66 32.03 -14.12 -13.40
N LYS A 67 30.97 -14.05 -14.17
CA LYS A 67 30.00 -12.93 -14.17
C LYS A 67 29.60 -12.58 -12.74
N GLU A 68 29.39 -11.30 -12.46
CA GLU A 68 29.09 -10.78 -11.12
C GLU A 68 30.27 -10.89 -10.10
N SER A 69 31.50 -11.22 -10.52
CA SER A 69 32.68 -10.96 -9.69
C SER A 69 32.89 -9.44 -9.54
N THR A 70 33.34 -9.01 -8.36
CA THR A 70 33.72 -7.60 -8.13
C THR A 70 35.20 -7.39 -8.43
N ILE A 71 35.50 -6.35 -9.19
CA ILE A 71 36.86 -5.99 -9.58
C ILE A 71 37.14 -4.50 -9.36
N SER A 72 38.41 -4.18 -9.21
CA SER A 72 38.97 -2.84 -9.34
C SER A 72 39.69 -2.72 -10.67
N VAL A 73 39.51 -1.63 -11.35
CA VAL A 73 40.09 -1.33 -12.66
C VAL A 73 40.80 0.01 -12.57
N GLU A 74 42.11 0.03 -12.77
CA GLU A 74 42.90 1.25 -12.93
C GLU A 74 43.31 1.37 -14.40
N GLY A 75 43.10 2.56 -15.01
CA GLY A 75 43.39 2.78 -16.43
C GLY A 75 43.00 4.14 -16.94
N THR A 76 43.19 4.35 -18.22
CA THR A 76 42.99 5.65 -18.88
C THR A 76 41.64 5.71 -19.61
N VAL A 77 40.90 6.80 -19.43
CA VAL A 77 39.64 7.05 -20.15
C VAL A 77 39.94 7.41 -21.61
N ARG A 78 39.22 6.77 -22.52
CA ARG A 78 39.33 7.01 -23.98
C ARG A 78 37.92 7.22 -24.55
N GLU A 79 37.79 8.06 -25.61
CA GLU A 79 36.56 8.11 -26.38
C GLU A 79 36.35 6.81 -27.16
N ARG A 80 35.09 6.32 -27.21
CA ARG A 80 34.76 5.15 -28.02
C ARG A 80 34.82 5.46 -29.51
N ALA A 81 35.32 4.51 -30.27
CA ALA A 81 35.23 4.57 -31.72
C ALA A 81 33.77 4.46 -32.22
N SER A 82 32.95 3.67 -31.51
CA SER A 82 31.51 3.54 -31.76
C SER A 82 30.76 3.96 -30.50
N LYS A 83 30.20 5.17 -30.53
CA LYS A 83 29.44 5.75 -29.41
C LYS A 83 28.08 5.07 -29.23
N ASN A 84 27.64 4.93 -27.98
CA ASN A 84 26.33 4.36 -27.65
C ASN A 84 25.43 5.43 -26.99
N PRO A 85 24.49 6.04 -27.72
CA PRO A 85 23.64 7.12 -27.20
C PRO A 85 22.64 6.64 -26.13
N ASN A 86 22.45 5.34 -25.98
CA ASN A 86 21.52 4.77 -24.99
C ASN A 86 22.13 4.60 -23.59
N GLN A 87 23.40 4.98 -23.41
CA GLN A 87 24.10 4.92 -22.13
C GLN A 87 24.71 6.27 -21.77
N PRO A 88 24.56 6.76 -20.53
CA PRO A 88 25.16 8.04 -20.10
C PRO A 88 26.69 8.10 -20.29
N THR A 89 27.38 6.98 -20.17
CA THR A 89 28.81 6.80 -20.38
C THR A 89 29.16 6.26 -21.78
N GLY A 90 28.19 6.28 -22.69
CA GLY A 90 28.30 5.64 -24.01
C GLY A 90 29.31 6.27 -24.96
N ASP A 91 29.83 7.47 -24.66
CA ASP A 91 30.84 8.17 -25.44
C ASP A 91 32.26 7.74 -25.08
N ILE A 92 32.46 7.10 -23.93
CA ILE A 92 33.79 6.74 -23.41
C ILE A 92 33.92 5.26 -23.07
N GLU A 93 35.15 4.85 -22.95
CA GLU A 93 35.55 3.54 -22.42
C GLU A 93 36.83 3.71 -21.61
N VAL A 94 37.14 2.78 -20.71
CA VAL A 94 38.39 2.77 -19.96
C VAL A 94 39.28 1.65 -20.47
N VAL A 95 40.52 2.00 -20.83
CA VAL A 95 41.57 1.05 -21.19
C VAL A 95 42.34 0.70 -19.91
N PRO A 96 42.22 -0.54 -19.40
CA PRO A 96 42.81 -0.90 -18.14
C PRO A 96 44.33 -1.11 -18.25
N GLU A 97 45.07 -0.63 -17.28
CA GLU A 97 46.47 -0.94 -17.03
C GLU A 97 46.59 -2.00 -15.96
N LYS A 98 45.64 -2.02 -15.00
CA LYS A 98 45.59 -2.99 -13.91
C LYS A 98 44.14 -3.39 -13.62
N ILE A 99 43.94 -4.70 -13.45
CA ILE A 99 42.67 -5.26 -12.95
C ILE A 99 42.97 -6.07 -11.70
N GLU A 100 42.21 -5.86 -10.63
CA GLU A 100 42.37 -6.57 -9.37
C GLU A 100 41.02 -7.21 -8.96
N LEU A 101 41.05 -8.49 -8.63
CA LEU A 101 39.85 -9.20 -8.14
C LEU A 101 39.62 -8.85 -6.67
N LEU A 102 38.46 -8.25 -6.38
CA LEU A 102 38.03 -7.89 -5.02
C LEU A 102 37.19 -8.98 -4.38
N GLY A 103 36.27 -9.56 -5.16
CA GLY A 103 35.38 -10.62 -4.69
C GLY A 103 34.98 -11.54 -5.83
N ARG A 104 35.36 -12.83 -5.70
CA ARG A 104 35.06 -13.83 -6.74
C ARG A 104 33.66 -14.35 -6.64
N CYS A 105 32.88 -14.26 -7.73
CA CYS A 105 31.70 -15.07 -7.91
C CYS A 105 32.11 -16.53 -8.13
N ARG A 106 31.69 -17.43 -7.25
CA ARG A 106 32.05 -18.85 -7.29
C ARG A 106 31.15 -19.69 -8.21
N TYR A 107 30.04 -19.14 -8.63
CA TYR A 107 29.04 -19.82 -9.44
C TYR A 107 29.20 -19.49 -10.91
N ASN A 108 29.14 -20.51 -11.76
CA ASN A 108 29.26 -20.35 -13.22
C ASN A 108 27.96 -19.88 -13.87
N SER A 109 26.83 -20.02 -13.17
CA SER A 109 25.50 -19.55 -13.61
C SER A 109 24.81 -18.82 -12.46
N LEU A 110 24.06 -17.80 -12.81
CA LEU A 110 23.19 -17.07 -11.88
C LEU A 110 21.81 -17.73 -11.81
N PRO A 111 21.08 -17.58 -10.70
CA PRO A 111 19.70 -18.10 -10.58
C PRO A 111 18.74 -17.44 -11.58
N PHE A 112 19.04 -16.23 -12.01
CA PHE A 112 18.37 -15.45 -13.07
C PHE A 112 19.33 -14.39 -13.63
N GLU A 113 19.04 -13.89 -14.84
CA GLU A 113 19.74 -12.74 -15.39
C GLU A 113 19.34 -11.47 -14.63
N ILE A 114 20.33 -10.72 -14.10
CA ILE A 114 20.12 -9.57 -13.23
C ILE A 114 19.13 -8.56 -13.84
N ASN A 115 19.36 -8.14 -15.08
CA ASN A 115 18.53 -7.13 -15.76
C ASN A 115 17.15 -7.64 -16.18
N ARG A 116 16.88 -8.94 -16.01
CA ARG A 116 15.60 -9.62 -16.30
C ARG A 116 15.04 -10.32 -15.06
N SER A 117 15.51 -9.99 -13.86
CA SER A 117 15.10 -10.65 -12.63
C SER A 117 13.59 -10.56 -12.39
N ARG A 118 12.92 -9.50 -12.86
CA ARG A 118 11.46 -9.34 -12.75
C ARG A 118 10.65 -10.36 -13.57
N GLU A 119 11.27 -11.07 -14.51
CA GLU A 119 10.66 -12.16 -15.27
C GLU A 119 10.79 -13.51 -14.56
N ALA A 120 11.62 -13.60 -13.51
CA ALA A 120 11.81 -14.80 -12.72
C ALA A 120 10.66 -15.01 -11.72
N ASP A 121 10.50 -16.26 -11.27
CA ASP A 121 9.56 -16.61 -10.22
C ASP A 121 9.80 -15.83 -8.92
N GLU A 122 8.73 -15.39 -8.24
CA GLU A 122 8.83 -14.59 -7.02
C GLU A 122 9.66 -15.29 -5.93
N THR A 123 9.52 -16.59 -5.76
CA THR A 123 10.27 -17.37 -4.76
C THR A 123 11.79 -17.31 -5.04
N GLN A 124 12.19 -17.39 -6.31
CA GLN A 124 13.59 -17.25 -6.70
C GLN A 124 14.10 -15.82 -6.46
N ARG A 125 13.32 -14.81 -6.79
CA ARG A 125 13.66 -13.41 -6.54
C ARG A 125 13.85 -13.12 -5.06
N LEU A 126 12.94 -13.60 -4.21
CA LEU A 126 13.00 -13.42 -2.76
C LEU A 126 14.17 -14.18 -2.14
N LYS A 127 14.43 -15.41 -2.58
CA LYS A 127 15.58 -16.22 -2.10
C LYS A 127 16.93 -15.56 -2.40
N TYR A 128 17.05 -14.95 -3.57
CA TYR A 128 18.26 -14.25 -4.02
C TYR A 128 18.05 -12.74 -4.11
N ARG A 129 17.31 -12.17 -3.16
CA ARG A 129 16.89 -10.76 -3.19
C ARG A 129 18.07 -9.79 -3.34
N TYR A 130 19.21 -10.08 -2.77
CA TYR A 130 20.45 -9.30 -2.94
C TYR A 130 20.97 -9.27 -4.41
N LEU A 131 20.61 -10.25 -5.24
CA LEU A 131 20.85 -10.21 -6.70
C LEU A 131 19.75 -9.45 -7.41
N ASP A 132 18.50 -9.68 -7.07
CA ASP A 132 17.34 -8.98 -7.64
C ASP A 132 17.44 -7.45 -7.44
N LEU A 133 17.91 -7.01 -6.27
CA LEU A 133 18.20 -5.59 -5.96
C LEU A 133 19.33 -4.98 -6.81
N ARG A 134 20.13 -5.77 -7.54
CA ARG A 134 21.07 -5.24 -8.55
C ARG A 134 20.39 -4.80 -9.83
N ASN A 135 19.19 -5.30 -10.12
CA ASN A 135 18.40 -4.88 -11.28
C ASN A 135 18.05 -3.39 -11.15
N PRO A 136 18.38 -2.54 -12.13
CA PRO A 136 18.10 -1.10 -12.07
C PRO A 136 16.63 -0.76 -11.86
N ALA A 137 15.70 -1.53 -12.42
CA ALA A 137 14.27 -1.32 -12.27
C ALA A 137 13.78 -1.59 -10.83
N VAL A 138 14.30 -2.65 -10.19
CA VAL A 138 14.00 -2.96 -8.77
C VAL A 138 14.67 -1.94 -7.85
N LYS A 139 15.94 -1.64 -8.09
CA LYS A 139 16.71 -0.64 -7.32
C LYS A 139 16.06 0.74 -7.34
N LYS A 140 15.54 1.16 -8.49
CA LYS A 140 14.83 2.44 -8.66
C LYS A 140 13.70 2.61 -7.64
N ASN A 141 12.92 1.56 -7.41
CA ASN A 141 11.80 1.59 -6.46
C ASN A 141 12.28 1.78 -5.02
N ILE A 142 13.38 1.13 -4.65
CA ILE A 142 13.95 1.29 -3.31
C ILE A 142 14.53 2.70 -3.10
N ILE A 143 15.20 3.25 -4.11
CA ILE A 143 15.69 4.64 -4.08
C ILE A 143 14.51 5.62 -3.97
N LEU A 144 13.44 5.38 -4.74
CA LEU A 144 12.20 6.16 -4.66
C LEU A 144 11.67 6.17 -3.23
N ARG A 145 11.53 5.00 -2.61
CA ARG A 145 11.09 4.85 -1.22
C ARG A 145 11.94 5.68 -0.24
N CYS A 146 13.26 5.60 -0.35
CA CYS A 146 14.17 6.38 0.49
C CYS A 146 13.96 7.90 0.30
N ASN A 147 13.80 8.35 -0.93
CA ASN A 147 13.61 9.76 -1.24
C ASN A 147 12.23 10.28 -0.79
N VAL A 148 11.19 9.48 -0.93
CA VAL A 148 9.83 9.81 -0.44
C VAL A 148 9.84 9.95 1.08
N ILE A 149 10.44 9.01 1.81
CA ILE A 149 10.55 9.09 3.28
C ILE A 149 11.33 10.34 3.71
N ALA A 150 12.44 10.66 3.05
CA ALA A 150 13.21 11.86 3.34
C ALA A 150 12.40 13.13 3.09
N ALA A 151 11.60 13.18 2.02
CA ALA A 151 10.74 14.30 1.69
C ALA A 151 9.59 14.45 2.69
N LEU A 152 8.96 13.35 3.10
CA LEU A 152 7.92 13.35 4.14
C LEU A 152 8.45 13.93 5.45
N ARG A 153 9.62 13.45 5.94
CA ARG A 153 10.24 13.99 7.15
C ARG A 153 10.49 15.49 7.05
N LYS A 154 11.03 15.94 5.91
CA LYS A 154 11.29 17.35 5.70
C LYS A 154 9.99 18.16 5.75
N ALA A 155 8.96 17.76 5.04
CA ALA A 155 7.68 18.44 5.00
C ALA A 155 7.02 18.52 6.38
N MET A 156 7.03 17.42 7.16
CA MET A 156 6.48 17.41 8.51
C MET A 156 7.21 18.37 9.45
N MET A 157 8.55 18.42 9.40
CA MET A 157 9.35 19.38 10.19
C MET A 157 9.08 20.84 9.78
N GLU A 158 8.82 21.10 8.49
CA GLU A 158 8.45 22.43 7.99
C GLU A 158 7.03 22.86 8.46
N HIS A 159 6.21 21.91 8.93
CA HIS A 159 4.91 22.14 9.56
C HIS A 159 4.97 22.07 11.11
N ASP A 160 6.15 22.27 11.69
CA ASP A 160 6.41 22.29 13.12
C ASP A 160 6.13 20.97 13.87
N PHE A 161 6.12 19.83 13.16
CA PHE A 161 6.02 18.54 13.81
C PHE A 161 7.38 18.06 14.33
N LEU A 162 7.37 17.42 15.50
CA LEU A 162 8.52 16.77 16.10
C LEU A 162 8.51 15.28 15.81
N GLU A 163 9.62 14.74 15.26
CA GLU A 163 9.77 13.29 15.10
C GLU A 163 10.11 12.66 16.45
N ILE A 164 9.15 11.91 17.03
CA ILE A 164 9.30 11.25 18.32
C ILE A 164 9.08 9.75 18.14
N THR A 165 10.07 8.94 18.52
CA THR A 165 9.99 7.48 18.45
C THR A 165 9.25 6.92 19.67
N THR A 166 8.48 5.86 19.47
CA THR A 166 7.71 5.16 20.49
C THR A 166 8.23 3.73 20.68
N PRO A 167 7.94 3.07 21.82
CA PRO A 167 8.42 1.72 22.10
C PRO A 167 7.93 0.68 21.08
N ILE A 168 8.83 -0.23 20.69
CA ILE A 168 8.50 -1.42 19.88
C ILE A 168 8.05 -2.59 20.76
N LEU A 169 8.67 -2.78 21.94
CA LEU A 169 8.20 -3.75 22.92
C LEU A 169 7.19 -3.08 23.86
N THR A 170 5.91 -3.42 23.69
CA THR A 170 4.82 -2.80 24.43
C THR A 170 3.81 -3.85 24.93
N ALA A 171 2.70 -3.43 25.46
CA ALA A 171 1.58 -4.30 25.80
C ALA A 171 0.70 -4.55 24.56
N SER A 172 -0.02 -5.67 24.57
CA SER A 172 -1.08 -5.96 23.57
C SER A 172 -2.09 -4.81 23.53
N SER A 173 -2.50 -4.44 22.34
CA SER A 173 -3.50 -3.40 22.10
C SER A 173 -4.65 -3.98 21.29
N PRO A 174 -5.90 -3.84 21.74
CA PRO A 174 -7.06 -4.40 21.05
C PRO A 174 -7.50 -3.52 19.89
N GLU A 175 -6.63 -3.29 18.92
CA GLU A 175 -6.89 -2.46 17.73
C GLU A 175 -7.44 -3.26 16.53
N GLY A 176 -7.87 -4.51 16.76
CA GLY A 176 -8.58 -5.32 15.76
C GLY A 176 -7.74 -6.32 14.99
N ALA A 177 -6.43 -6.15 14.84
CA ALA A 177 -5.54 -7.14 14.23
C ALA A 177 -5.00 -8.12 15.28
N ARG A 178 -4.41 -9.24 14.83
CA ARG A 178 -3.68 -10.14 15.73
C ARG A 178 -2.28 -9.59 16.01
N ASP A 179 -1.86 -9.70 17.29
CA ASP A 179 -0.56 -9.24 17.75
C ASP A 179 0.54 -10.27 17.45
N TYR A 180 1.73 -9.79 17.11
CA TYR A 180 2.96 -10.57 17.28
C TYR A 180 3.42 -10.51 18.73
N LEU A 181 3.54 -11.66 19.40
CA LEU A 181 3.90 -11.76 20.80
C LEU A 181 5.37 -12.14 21.00
N VAL A 182 6.04 -11.45 21.92
CA VAL A 182 7.44 -11.70 22.28
C VAL A 182 7.51 -12.13 23.74
N PRO A 183 7.94 -13.34 24.07
CA PRO A 183 7.99 -13.82 25.46
C PRO A 183 9.03 -13.07 26.28
N ALA A 184 8.68 -12.75 27.54
CA ALA A 184 9.50 -11.96 28.44
C ALA A 184 10.33 -12.83 29.38
N ARG A 185 11.62 -13.01 29.12
CA ARG A 185 12.52 -13.84 29.95
C ARG A 185 12.55 -13.43 31.43
N LYS A 186 12.50 -12.11 31.74
CA LYS A 186 12.51 -11.60 33.11
C LYS A 186 11.17 -11.72 33.84
N HIS A 187 10.10 -12.03 33.13
CA HIS A 187 8.76 -12.14 33.65
C HIS A 187 8.09 -13.42 33.09
N PRO A 188 8.41 -14.60 33.65
CA PRO A 188 7.88 -15.87 33.17
C PRO A 188 6.36 -15.87 33.00
N GLY A 189 5.86 -16.41 31.89
CA GLY A 189 4.45 -16.44 31.56
C GLY A 189 3.85 -15.11 31.08
N LYS A 190 4.69 -14.06 30.92
CA LYS A 190 4.26 -12.76 30.34
C LYS A 190 4.92 -12.52 29.00
N PHE A 191 4.24 -11.74 28.15
CA PHE A 191 4.66 -11.41 26.80
C PHE A 191 4.63 -9.91 26.59
N TYR A 192 5.56 -9.42 25.80
CA TYR A 192 5.42 -8.15 25.09
C TYR A 192 4.66 -8.40 23.80
N ALA A 193 4.00 -7.38 23.29
CA ALA A 193 3.48 -7.35 21.92
C ALA A 193 4.28 -6.37 21.06
N LEU A 194 4.40 -6.64 19.76
CA LEU A 194 4.85 -5.64 18.80
C LEU A 194 3.67 -4.70 18.47
N PRO A 195 3.89 -3.38 18.31
CA PRO A 195 2.81 -2.42 18.16
C PRO A 195 2.11 -2.57 16.81
N GLN A 196 0.79 -2.67 16.82
CA GLN A 196 -0.02 -2.62 15.60
C GLN A 196 0.01 -1.22 14.96
N ALA A 197 0.06 -0.19 15.81
CA ALA A 197 0.32 1.22 15.55
C ALA A 197 0.67 1.89 16.88
N PRO A 198 1.34 3.05 16.89
CA PRO A 198 1.64 3.78 18.15
C PRO A 198 0.43 4.55 18.70
N GLN A 199 -0.79 4.06 18.53
CA GLN A 199 -2.04 4.79 18.80
C GLN A 199 -2.13 5.34 20.23
N GLN A 200 -1.88 4.52 21.23
CA GLN A 200 -1.95 4.99 22.62
C GLN A 200 -0.82 5.97 22.95
N PHE A 201 0.38 5.72 22.44
CA PHE A 201 1.53 6.58 22.71
C PHE A 201 1.37 7.97 22.12
N LYS A 202 0.88 8.10 20.89
CA LYS A 202 0.69 9.41 20.26
C LYS A 202 -0.37 10.24 20.99
N GLN A 203 -1.46 9.62 21.46
CA GLN A 203 -2.47 10.30 22.27
C GLN A 203 -1.91 10.70 23.66
N LEU A 204 -1.08 9.85 24.28
CA LEU A 204 -0.37 10.19 25.52
C LEU A 204 0.63 11.33 25.32
N LEU A 205 1.26 11.47 24.16
CA LEU A 205 2.11 12.63 23.85
C LEU A 205 1.30 13.92 23.83
N MET A 206 0.07 13.90 23.29
CA MET A 206 -0.81 15.07 23.32
C MET A 206 -1.17 15.47 24.74
N THR A 207 -1.47 14.50 25.61
CA THR A 207 -1.73 14.75 27.04
C THR A 207 -0.47 15.16 27.82
N SER A 208 0.71 14.87 27.28
CA SER A 208 2.00 15.24 27.85
C SER A 208 2.44 16.66 27.48
N GLY A 209 1.63 17.41 26.73
CA GLY A 209 1.91 18.78 26.34
C GLY A 209 2.72 18.96 25.06
N PHE A 210 2.87 17.91 24.25
CA PHE A 210 3.39 18.04 22.90
C PHE A 210 2.26 18.52 21.99
N ASP A 211 2.58 19.45 21.08
CA ASP A 211 1.60 20.08 20.21
C ASP A 211 1.42 19.30 18.90
N ARG A 212 2.53 18.91 18.25
CA ARG A 212 2.55 18.21 16.97
C ARG A 212 3.59 17.11 17.00
N TYR A 213 3.15 15.90 16.80
CA TYR A 213 3.96 14.69 16.75
C TYR A 213 3.88 14.03 15.40
N PHE A 214 5.00 13.48 14.91
CA PHE A 214 5.02 12.46 13.88
C PHE A 214 6.14 11.45 14.10
N GLN A 215 6.04 10.31 13.44
CA GLN A 215 7.17 9.40 13.18
C GLN A 215 6.93 8.57 11.92
N ILE A 216 7.99 8.10 11.29
CA ILE A 216 7.90 7.00 10.32
C ILE A 216 7.83 5.71 11.14
N ALA A 217 6.61 5.34 11.52
CA ALA A 217 6.34 4.31 12.52
C ALA A 217 6.39 2.90 11.91
N PRO A 218 7.20 1.98 12.43
CA PRO A 218 7.05 0.56 12.14
C PRO A 218 5.81 0.03 12.86
N CYS A 219 4.95 -0.65 12.10
CA CYS A 219 3.72 -1.27 12.56
C CYS A 219 3.75 -2.76 12.25
N PHE A 220 3.18 -3.58 13.12
CA PHE A 220 3.22 -5.04 13.02
C PHE A 220 1.82 -5.62 13.16
N ARG A 221 1.36 -6.38 12.16
CA ARG A 221 0.06 -7.04 12.20
C ARG A 221 0.18 -8.45 11.63
N ASP A 222 -0.30 -9.43 12.38
CA ASP A 222 -0.38 -10.81 11.92
C ASP A 222 -1.66 -10.99 11.09
N GLU A 223 -1.58 -10.60 9.83
CA GLU A 223 -2.67 -10.60 8.87
C GLU A 223 -2.22 -11.19 7.53
N ASP A 224 -3.20 -11.63 6.73
CA ASP A 224 -2.94 -12.18 5.41
C ASP A 224 -2.39 -11.14 4.43
N ALA A 225 -1.44 -11.58 3.61
CA ALA A 225 -0.85 -10.76 2.56
C ALA A 225 -1.86 -10.43 1.46
N ARG A 226 -1.80 -9.17 0.97
CA ARG A 226 -2.49 -8.70 -0.24
C ARG A 226 -1.50 -7.95 -1.13
N GLY A 227 -1.93 -7.51 -2.30
CA GLY A 227 -1.08 -6.66 -3.16
C GLY A 227 -0.64 -5.39 -2.46
N ASP A 228 -1.56 -4.73 -1.74
CA ASP A 228 -1.39 -3.48 -1.00
C ASP A 228 -1.08 -3.67 0.49
N ARG A 229 -0.86 -4.91 0.96
CA ARG A 229 -0.61 -5.25 2.37
C ARG A 229 0.50 -6.30 2.50
N SER A 230 1.54 -5.97 3.27
CA SER A 230 2.56 -6.94 3.68
C SER A 230 2.09 -7.70 4.92
N PRO A 231 2.33 -9.01 5.00
CA PRO A 231 2.23 -9.71 6.27
C PRO A 231 3.39 -9.24 7.18
N GLY A 232 3.12 -9.11 8.46
CA GLY A 232 4.13 -8.72 9.43
C GLY A 232 4.29 -7.21 9.53
N GLU A 233 5.44 -6.67 9.10
CA GLU A 233 5.76 -5.25 9.27
C GLU A 233 5.40 -4.39 8.06
N PHE A 234 5.01 -3.15 8.34
CA PHE A 234 4.80 -2.08 7.39
C PHE A 234 5.07 -0.73 8.05
N TYR A 235 5.15 0.35 7.27
CA TYR A 235 5.52 1.67 7.78
C TYR A 235 4.43 2.70 7.50
N GLN A 236 4.17 3.53 8.52
CA GLN A 236 3.24 4.66 8.42
C GLN A 236 3.94 5.98 8.71
N LEU A 237 3.52 7.05 8.03
CA LEU A 237 3.73 8.41 8.50
C LEU A 237 2.67 8.66 9.58
N ASP A 238 2.96 8.27 10.82
CA ASP A 238 2.02 8.44 11.92
C ASP A 238 2.11 9.85 12.48
N MET A 239 0.99 10.56 12.60
CA MET A 239 0.95 11.92 13.15
C MET A 239 -0.26 12.18 14.04
N GLU A 240 -0.08 13.08 15.01
CA GLU A 240 -1.12 13.54 15.90
C GLU A 240 -0.89 15.02 16.28
N MET A 241 -1.97 15.78 16.45
CA MET A 241 -1.94 17.21 16.82
C MET A 241 -2.86 17.48 18.00
N ALA A 242 -2.36 18.19 19.00
CA ALA A 242 -3.16 18.68 20.12
C ALA A 242 -3.92 19.96 19.72
N PHE A 243 -5.07 20.19 20.39
CA PHE A 243 -5.96 21.33 20.12
C PHE A 243 -6.42 21.43 18.68
N ALA A 244 -6.56 20.27 18.00
CA ALA A 244 -6.86 20.14 16.61
C ALA A 244 -8.15 19.36 16.34
N SER A 245 -8.80 19.71 15.24
CA SER A 245 -9.95 19.04 14.66
C SER A 245 -9.54 18.24 13.41
N GLN A 246 -10.50 17.51 12.81
CA GLN A 246 -10.29 16.87 11.51
C GLN A 246 -9.88 17.86 10.40
N GLU A 247 -10.38 19.10 10.45
CA GLU A 247 -10.06 20.13 9.47
C GLU A 247 -8.58 20.51 9.48
N ASP A 248 -7.96 20.55 10.67
CA ASP A 248 -6.53 20.81 10.81
C ASP A 248 -5.69 19.66 10.24
N VAL A 249 -6.15 18.41 10.44
CA VAL A 249 -5.50 17.22 9.86
C VAL A 249 -5.62 17.25 8.33
N PHE A 250 -6.80 17.58 7.79
CA PHE A 250 -7.01 17.71 6.34
C PHE A 250 -6.09 18.75 5.73
N ALA A 251 -6.01 19.93 6.36
CA ALA A 251 -5.15 21.01 5.87
C ALA A 251 -3.67 20.58 5.80
N VAL A 252 -3.15 19.88 6.81
CA VAL A 252 -1.77 19.38 6.81
C VAL A 252 -1.57 18.33 5.71
N CYS A 253 -2.48 17.36 5.57
CA CYS A 253 -2.36 16.33 4.53
C CYS A 253 -2.43 16.91 3.12
N GLU A 254 -3.34 17.86 2.89
CA GLU A 254 -3.53 18.54 1.61
C GLU A 254 -2.36 19.46 1.24
N ASP A 255 -1.58 19.90 2.22
CA ASP A 255 -0.38 20.71 2.02
C ASP A 255 0.89 19.85 1.84
N VAL A 256 0.98 18.72 2.54
CA VAL A 256 2.16 17.83 2.54
C VAL A 256 2.15 16.84 1.38
N LEU A 257 1.04 16.14 1.11
CA LEU A 257 1.04 14.99 0.19
C LEU A 257 1.09 15.38 -1.30
N PRO A 258 0.32 16.35 -1.81
CA PRO A 258 0.34 16.69 -3.23
C PRO A 258 1.73 17.08 -3.76
N PRO A 259 2.54 17.92 -3.09
CA PRO A 259 3.89 18.23 -3.56
C PRO A 259 4.80 17.00 -3.65
N ILE A 260 4.62 16.00 -2.77
CA ILE A 260 5.38 14.75 -2.79
C ILE A 260 4.96 13.90 -4.00
N PHE A 261 3.65 13.77 -4.25
CA PHE A 261 3.12 13.08 -5.42
C PHE A 261 3.54 13.77 -6.73
N ALA A 262 3.48 15.09 -6.79
CA ALA A 262 3.94 15.86 -7.95
C ALA A 262 5.45 15.67 -8.23
N LYS A 263 6.26 15.58 -7.17
CA LYS A 263 7.71 15.44 -7.29
C LYS A 263 8.17 14.03 -7.68
N PHE A 264 7.53 13.02 -7.15
CA PHE A 264 7.99 11.63 -7.24
C PHE A 264 7.09 10.73 -8.08
N GLY A 265 5.88 11.14 -8.36
CA GLY A 265 4.93 10.41 -9.20
C GLY A 265 5.20 10.58 -10.69
N THR A 266 4.51 9.77 -11.47
CA THR A 266 4.58 9.78 -12.93
C THR A 266 3.39 10.50 -13.56
N TYR A 267 2.36 10.79 -12.78
CA TYR A 267 1.10 11.38 -13.23
C TYR A 267 0.86 12.75 -12.60
N ASP A 268 0.02 13.55 -13.25
CA ASP A 268 -0.45 14.81 -12.70
C ASP A 268 -1.48 14.61 -11.57
N ILE A 269 -1.56 15.60 -10.67
CA ILE A 269 -2.56 15.60 -9.60
C ILE A 269 -3.80 16.31 -10.10
N ALA A 270 -4.93 15.58 -10.18
CA ALA A 270 -6.21 16.13 -10.60
C ALA A 270 -6.94 16.87 -9.47
N SER A 271 -6.78 16.39 -8.23
CA SER A 271 -7.43 16.97 -7.06
C SER A 271 -6.73 18.23 -6.58
N GLN A 272 -7.48 19.31 -6.39
CA GLN A 272 -6.98 20.54 -5.79
C GLN A 272 -7.51 20.66 -4.35
N PRO A 273 -6.72 21.16 -3.40
CA PRO A 273 -7.22 21.47 -2.06
C PRO A 273 -8.33 22.56 -2.10
N PRO A 274 -9.39 22.43 -1.29
CA PRO A 274 -9.70 21.30 -0.42
C PRO A 274 -10.18 20.08 -1.22
N PHE A 275 -9.70 18.88 -0.87
CA PHE A 275 -10.10 17.65 -1.54
C PHE A 275 -11.59 17.38 -1.34
N ARG A 276 -12.20 16.69 -2.33
CA ARG A 276 -13.59 16.27 -2.28
C ARG A 276 -13.85 15.42 -1.05
N ARG A 277 -14.91 15.74 -0.30
CA ARG A 277 -15.41 14.99 0.86
C ARG A 277 -16.62 14.19 0.45
N ILE A 278 -16.62 12.91 0.76
CA ILE A 278 -17.70 11.97 0.48
C ILE A 278 -18.05 11.28 1.79
N LYS A 279 -19.32 11.30 2.17
CA LYS A 279 -19.75 10.58 3.36
C LYS A 279 -19.63 9.08 3.13
N TYR A 280 -19.30 8.33 4.17
CA TYR A 280 -19.13 6.88 4.09
C TYR A 280 -20.32 6.17 3.43
N LEU A 281 -21.55 6.47 3.88
CA LEU A 281 -22.75 5.88 3.30
C LEU A 281 -22.97 6.28 1.84
N ASP A 282 -22.67 7.54 1.48
CA ASP A 282 -22.76 8.01 0.09
C ASP A 282 -21.71 7.31 -0.80
N ALA A 283 -20.51 7.07 -0.27
CA ALA A 283 -19.48 6.32 -0.99
C ALA A 283 -19.92 4.88 -1.30
N LEU A 284 -20.54 4.21 -0.33
CA LEU A 284 -21.11 2.87 -0.52
C LEU A 284 -22.29 2.88 -1.49
N GLU A 285 -23.16 3.91 -1.41
CA GLU A 285 -24.32 4.00 -2.29
C GLU A 285 -23.93 4.28 -3.74
N ILE A 286 -22.98 5.23 -3.97
CA ILE A 286 -22.63 5.74 -5.30
C ILE A 286 -21.53 4.88 -5.96
N TYR A 287 -20.55 4.42 -5.20
CA TYR A 287 -19.37 3.72 -5.75
C TYR A 287 -19.30 2.26 -5.35
N GLY A 288 -20.18 1.80 -4.46
CA GLY A 288 -20.15 0.44 -3.93
C GLY A 288 -18.90 0.12 -3.09
N SER A 289 -18.21 1.15 -2.61
CA SER A 289 -16.95 1.04 -1.87
C SER A 289 -16.69 2.31 -1.05
N ASP A 290 -16.13 2.13 0.14
CA ASP A 290 -15.53 3.19 0.96
C ASP A 290 -14.17 3.68 0.44
N LYS A 291 -13.67 3.09 -0.64
CA LYS A 291 -12.40 3.42 -1.31
C LYS A 291 -12.63 3.63 -2.81
N PRO A 292 -13.39 4.68 -3.20
CA PRO A 292 -13.71 4.92 -4.60
C PRO A 292 -12.46 5.29 -5.42
N ASP A 293 -12.39 4.76 -6.64
CA ASP A 293 -11.42 5.24 -7.62
C ASP A 293 -12.08 6.32 -8.48
N LEU A 294 -11.85 7.58 -8.13
CA LEU A 294 -12.48 8.71 -8.80
C LEU A 294 -11.94 8.98 -10.22
N ARG A 295 -10.94 8.23 -10.67
CA ARG A 295 -10.50 8.21 -12.07
C ARG A 295 -11.52 7.54 -12.98
N ILE A 296 -12.41 6.73 -12.39
CA ILE A 296 -13.49 6.02 -13.07
C ILE A 296 -14.75 6.86 -12.96
N ASP A 297 -15.36 7.19 -14.09
CA ASP A 297 -16.58 8.01 -14.16
C ASP A 297 -17.89 7.23 -13.97
N LEU A 298 -17.80 5.95 -13.61
CA LEU A 298 -18.95 5.06 -13.40
C LEU A 298 -19.48 5.20 -11.97
N THR A 299 -20.81 5.18 -11.84
CA THR A 299 -21.52 5.20 -10.56
C THR A 299 -22.63 4.15 -10.52
N ALA A 300 -22.96 3.70 -9.32
CA ALA A 300 -24.10 2.83 -9.08
C ALA A 300 -25.39 3.65 -8.92
N THR A 301 -26.49 3.07 -9.38
CA THR A 301 -27.84 3.60 -9.21
C THR A 301 -28.72 2.53 -8.57
N ASN A 302 -29.51 2.91 -7.58
CA ASN A 302 -30.52 2.01 -7.01
C ASN A 302 -31.66 1.84 -8.00
N VAL A 303 -31.91 0.61 -8.42
CA VAL A 303 -32.93 0.24 -9.40
C VAL A 303 -33.92 -0.80 -8.85
N SER A 304 -34.04 -0.91 -7.54
CA SER A 304 -34.89 -1.90 -6.87
C SER A 304 -36.33 -1.85 -7.37
N SER A 305 -36.86 -0.66 -7.64
CA SER A 305 -38.23 -0.46 -8.15
C SER A 305 -38.50 -1.10 -9.52
N LEU A 306 -37.45 -1.40 -10.31
CA LEU A 306 -37.61 -2.12 -11.59
C LEU A 306 -37.90 -3.61 -11.39
N PHE A 307 -37.65 -4.13 -10.21
CA PHE A 307 -37.77 -5.55 -9.90
C PHE A 307 -38.82 -5.84 -8.82
N GLU A 308 -39.61 -4.85 -8.40
CA GLU A 308 -40.75 -5.07 -7.52
C GLU A 308 -41.77 -5.95 -8.23
N GLY A 309 -42.13 -7.10 -7.63
CA GLY A 309 -43.05 -8.08 -8.22
C GLY A 309 -42.55 -8.70 -9.54
N SER A 310 -41.26 -8.62 -9.85
CA SER A 310 -40.67 -9.14 -11.09
C SER A 310 -40.79 -10.67 -11.18
N SER A 311 -41.03 -11.18 -12.38
CA SER A 311 -40.98 -12.63 -12.68
C SER A 311 -39.55 -13.20 -12.63
N PHE A 312 -38.54 -12.33 -12.48
CA PHE A 312 -37.17 -12.78 -12.23
C PHE A 312 -36.92 -12.87 -10.72
N GLU A 313 -37.38 -13.97 -10.13
CA GLU A 313 -37.39 -14.24 -8.67
C GLU A 313 -36.07 -13.93 -7.96
N VAL A 314 -34.95 -14.07 -8.67
CA VAL A 314 -33.61 -13.86 -8.10
C VAL A 314 -33.38 -12.40 -7.66
N LEU A 315 -33.99 -11.43 -8.36
CA LEU A 315 -33.91 -10.00 -8.08
C LEU A 315 -35.22 -9.42 -7.51
N ALA A 316 -36.33 -10.20 -7.55
CA ALA A 316 -37.63 -9.75 -7.10
C ALA A 316 -37.61 -9.30 -5.63
N ASP A 317 -38.15 -8.12 -5.36
CA ASP A 317 -38.33 -7.54 -4.03
C ASP A 317 -37.06 -7.45 -3.17
N LYS A 318 -35.90 -7.37 -3.83
CA LYS A 318 -34.57 -7.19 -3.18
C LYS A 318 -34.01 -5.82 -3.45
N THR A 319 -32.99 -5.44 -2.68
CA THR A 319 -32.14 -4.29 -3.06
C THR A 319 -31.41 -4.62 -4.35
N VAL A 320 -31.61 -3.82 -5.38
CA VAL A 320 -30.96 -3.98 -6.69
C VAL A 320 -30.27 -2.69 -7.09
N LYS A 321 -29.00 -2.82 -7.44
CA LYS A 321 -28.17 -1.71 -7.94
C LYS A 321 -27.70 -2.02 -9.36
N ALA A 322 -27.51 -0.97 -10.16
CA ALA A 322 -27.04 -1.07 -11.53
C ALA A 322 -25.95 -0.06 -11.84
N VAL A 323 -25.09 -0.40 -12.78
CA VAL A 323 -24.06 0.49 -13.35
C VAL A 323 -24.29 0.55 -14.86
N ALA A 324 -24.53 1.74 -15.39
CA ALA A 324 -24.68 1.97 -16.82
C ALA A 324 -23.35 2.47 -17.41
N ILE A 325 -22.87 1.78 -18.45
CA ILE A 325 -21.61 2.06 -19.12
C ILE A 325 -21.90 2.42 -20.57
N SER A 326 -21.80 3.70 -20.90
CA SER A 326 -22.05 4.22 -22.25
C SER A 326 -20.95 3.77 -23.24
N ASN A 327 -21.27 3.77 -24.53
CA ASN A 327 -20.34 3.46 -25.62
C ASN A 327 -19.51 2.17 -25.39
N CYS A 328 -20.11 1.15 -24.76
CA CYS A 328 -19.43 -0.09 -24.44
C CYS A 328 -19.27 -0.99 -25.66
N SER A 329 -18.03 -1.14 -26.13
CA SER A 329 -17.65 -1.99 -27.28
C SER A 329 -17.37 -3.46 -26.93
N LEU A 330 -17.46 -3.84 -25.65
CA LEU A 330 -17.19 -5.20 -25.19
C LEU A 330 -18.14 -6.22 -25.83
N THR A 331 -17.58 -7.32 -26.30
CA THR A 331 -18.33 -8.48 -26.79
C THR A 331 -18.97 -9.24 -25.64
N ARG A 332 -20.02 -10.00 -25.92
CA ARG A 332 -20.67 -10.87 -24.92
C ARG A 332 -19.67 -11.75 -24.15
N LYS A 333 -18.73 -12.37 -24.85
CA LYS A 333 -17.72 -13.24 -24.22
C LYS A 333 -16.82 -12.48 -23.24
N GLN A 334 -16.45 -11.24 -23.56
CA GLN A 334 -15.67 -10.37 -22.66
C GLN A 334 -16.49 -9.95 -21.45
N ILE A 335 -17.75 -9.58 -21.63
CA ILE A 335 -18.67 -9.22 -20.55
C ILE A 335 -18.85 -10.41 -19.60
N ASP A 336 -19.20 -11.58 -20.12
CA ASP A 336 -19.42 -12.79 -19.33
C ASP A 336 -18.17 -13.17 -18.52
N LYS A 337 -16.96 -13.02 -19.12
CA LYS A 337 -15.69 -13.28 -18.42
C LYS A 337 -15.45 -12.27 -17.28
N LEU A 338 -15.51 -10.96 -17.56
CA LEU A 338 -15.30 -9.93 -16.55
C LEU A 338 -16.31 -10.02 -15.41
N LEU A 339 -17.57 -10.34 -15.75
CA LEU A 339 -18.62 -10.52 -14.76
C LEU A 339 -18.34 -11.73 -13.86
N THR A 340 -17.88 -12.84 -14.43
CA THR A 340 -17.46 -14.01 -13.64
C THR A 340 -16.31 -13.67 -12.68
N ASP A 341 -15.34 -12.87 -13.12
CA ASP A 341 -14.25 -12.39 -12.26
C ASP A 341 -14.80 -11.51 -11.09
N CYS A 342 -15.80 -10.67 -11.36
CA CYS A 342 -16.48 -9.88 -10.32
C CYS A 342 -17.26 -10.77 -9.35
N GLU A 343 -17.98 -11.79 -9.84
CA GLU A 343 -18.75 -12.74 -9.03
C GLU A 343 -17.86 -13.48 -8.03
N VAL A 344 -16.69 -13.93 -8.49
CA VAL A 344 -15.69 -14.60 -7.62
C VAL A 344 -15.20 -13.67 -6.52
N GLN A 345 -14.87 -12.41 -6.86
CA GLN A 345 -14.35 -11.44 -5.89
C GLN A 345 -15.41 -10.99 -4.87
N ALA A 346 -16.65 -10.81 -5.31
CA ALA A 346 -17.73 -10.32 -4.45
C ALA A 346 -18.42 -11.44 -3.65
N GLY A 347 -18.35 -12.68 -4.14
CA GLY A 347 -19.12 -13.82 -3.61
C GLY A 347 -20.61 -13.77 -3.96
N ALA A 348 -21.00 -13.04 -5.02
CA ALA A 348 -22.38 -12.83 -5.43
C ALA A 348 -22.51 -12.87 -6.95
N LYS A 349 -23.70 -13.24 -7.44
CA LYS A 349 -23.96 -13.36 -8.88
C LYS A 349 -24.43 -12.05 -9.48
N GLY A 350 -23.79 -11.67 -10.59
CA GLY A 350 -24.12 -10.49 -11.36
C GLY A 350 -24.94 -10.80 -12.61
N TYR A 351 -25.59 -9.76 -13.13
CA TYR A 351 -26.41 -9.82 -14.34
C TYR A 351 -26.09 -8.64 -15.23
N TRP A 352 -26.51 -8.70 -16.48
CA TRP A 352 -26.35 -7.60 -17.42
C TRP A 352 -27.43 -7.60 -18.51
N PHE A 353 -27.60 -6.43 -19.12
CA PHE A 353 -28.28 -6.25 -20.39
C PHE A 353 -27.61 -5.12 -21.18
N LYS A 354 -27.88 -5.01 -22.46
CA LYS A 354 -27.40 -3.94 -23.33
C LYS A 354 -28.56 -3.17 -23.96
N VAL A 355 -28.29 -1.93 -24.30
CA VAL A 355 -29.09 -1.16 -25.25
C VAL A 355 -28.39 -1.30 -26.62
N ASP A 356 -29.08 -1.83 -27.61
CA ASP A 356 -28.53 -2.01 -28.96
C ASP A 356 -28.45 -0.69 -29.74
N GLU A 357 -27.94 -0.73 -30.96
CA GLU A 357 -27.82 0.45 -31.84
C GLU A 357 -29.19 1.09 -32.18
N LYS A 358 -30.29 0.35 -32.10
CA LYS A 358 -31.63 0.81 -32.35
C LYS A 358 -32.29 1.37 -31.08
N GLY A 359 -31.60 1.25 -29.96
CA GLY A 359 -32.12 1.67 -28.66
C GLY A 359 -33.00 0.61 -27.98
N ASP A 360 -33.01 -0.66 -28.44
CA ASP A 360 -33.81 -1.71 -27.82
C ASP A 360 -32.96 -2.50 -26.78
N LEU A 361 -33.65 -3.00 -25.73
CA LEU A 361 -32.98 -3.81 -24.71
C LEU A 361 -32.68 -5.21 -25.26
N ALA A 362 -31.43 -5.66 -25.11
CA ALA A 362 -30.95 -6.94 -25.65
C ALA A 362 -29.99 -7.67 -24.70
N GLY A 363 -29.97 -9.00 -24.80
CA GLY A 363 -29.04 -9.85 -24.05
C GLY A 363 -29.40 -10.02 -22.57
N GLY A 364 -28.64 -10.88 -21.88
CA GLY A 364 -28.75 -11.11 -20.43
C GLY A 364 -30.17 -11.20 -19.89
N ILE A 365 -30.50 -10.29 -18.97
CA ILE A 365 -31.81 -10.21 -18.33
C ILE A 365 -32.77 -9.21 -18.97
N ALA A 366 -32.50 -8.70 -20.17
CA ALA A 366 -33.28 -7.69 -20.89
C ALA A 366 -34.80 -7.96 -20.90
N LYS A 367 -35.22 -9.22 -21.06
CA LYS A 367 -36.64 -9.61 -21.11
C LYS A 367 -37.41 -9.40 -19.79
N PHE A 368 -36.74 -9.15 -18.71
CA PHE A 368 -37.33 -8.92 -17.38
C PHE A 368 -37.33 -7.44 -16.99
N VAL A 369 -36.79 -6.58 -17.84
CA VAL A 369 -36.63 -5.14 -17.56
C VAL A 369 -37.63 -4.34 -18.41
N ASP A 370 -38.44 -3.53 -17.77
CA ASP A 370 -39.29 -2.54 -18.45
C ASP A 370 -38.43 -1.36 -18.90
N LYS A 371 -38.35 -1.14 -20.21
CA LYS A 371 -37.50 -0.11 -20.83
C LYS A 371 -37.90 1.30 -20.42
N GLU A 372 -39.23 1.59 -20.35
CA GLU A 372 -39.73 2.92 -20.00
C GLU A 372 -39.42 3.26 -18.55
N ALA A 373 -39.64 2.30 -17.63
CA ALA A 373 -39.30 2.47 -16.23
C ALA A 373 -37.76 2.61 -16.04
N ALA A 374 -36.99 1.79 -16.71
CA ALA A 374 -35.52 1.81 -16.62
C ALA A 374 -34.92 3.12 -17.15
N SER A 375 -35.50 3.72 -18.23
CA SER A 375 -35.02 4.98 -18.79
C SER A 375 -35.20 6.20 -17.88
N LYS A 376 -36.04 6.08 -16.85
CA LYS A 376 -36.23 7.13 -15.83
C LYS A 376 -35.13 7.10 -14.75
N LEU A 377 -34.43 5.98 -14.61
CA LEU A 377 -33.41 5.74 -13.59
C LEU A 377 -32.00 5.69 -14.16
N LEU A 378 -31.85 5.22 -15.39
CA LEU A 378 -30.56 4.95 -16.02
C LEU A 378 -30.45 5.66 -17.38
N PRO A 379 -29.24 6.12 -17.77
CA PRO A 379 -28.97 6.60 -19.11
C PRO A 379 -28.96 5.41 -20.09
N LEU A 380 -30.05 5.20 -20.83
CA LEU A 380 -30.20 4.10 -21.79
C LEU A 380 -29.96 4.55 -23.22
N GLU A 381 -28.82 5.17 -23.49
CA GLU A 381 -28.40 5.52 -24.86
C GLU A 381 -27.99 4.27 -25.66
N PRO A 382 -27.98 4.31 -27.01
CA PRO A 382 -27.47 3.23 -27.83
C PRO A 382 -26.05 2.83 -27.43
N ASN A 383 -25.77 1.53 -27.47
CA ASN A 383 -24.48 0.91 -27.05
C ASN A 383 -24.16 1.05 -25.55
N THR A 384 -25.16 1.27 -24.69
CA THR A 384 -24.96 1.21 -23.23
C THR A 384 -25.02 -0.24 -22.73
N LEU A 385 -24.02 -0.65 -21.97
CA LEU A 385 -24.04 -1.87 -21.15
C LEU A 385 -24.55 -1.52 -19.75
N VAL A 386 -25.52 -2.25 -19.25
CA VAL A 386 -26.00 -2.12 -17.87
C VAL A 386 -25.64 -3.39 -17.10
N LEU A 387 -24.85 -3.23 -16.07
CA LEU A 387 -24.51 -4.29 -15.10
C LEU A 387 -25.49 -4.20 -13.93
N VAL A 388 -25.95 -5.35 -13.42
CA VAL A 388 -26.98 -5.40 -12.37
C VAL A 388 -26.56 -6.37 -11.27
N ALA A 389 -26.68 -5.93 -10.02
CA ALA A 389 -26.42 -6.71 -8.81
C ALA A 389 -27.61 -6.63 -7.87
N GLY A 390 -27.98 -7.75 -7.24
CA GLY A 390 -29.12 -7.79 -6.32
C GLY A 390 -28.84 -8.60 -5.05
N GLY A 391 -29.61 -8.29 -3.99
CA GLY A 391 -29.52 -8.91 -2.68
C GLY A 391 -28.58 -8.21 -1.71
N GLU A 392 -28.21 -8.86 -0.63
CA GLU A 392 -27.41 -8.29 0.46
C GLU A 392 -26.02 -7.82 0.00
N LEU A 393 -25.41 -8.54 -0.95
CA LEU A 393 -24.09 -8.18 -1.50
C LEU A 393 -24.15 -7.26 -2.71
N ALA A 394 -25.29 -6.67 -3.06
CA ALA A 394 -25.45 -5.80 -4.23
C ALA A 394 -24.46 -4.62 -4.22
N THR A 395 -24.30 -3.97 -3.08
CA THR A 395 -23.36 -2.84 -2.90
C THR A 395 -21.92 -3.27 -3.16
N LYS A 396 -21.48 -4.36 -2.55
CA LYS A 396 -20.12 -4.90 -2.75
C LYS A 396 -19.88 -5.30 -4.21
N LEU A 397 -20.85 -5.97 -4.82
CA LEU A 397 -20.72 -6.44 -6.21
C LEU A 397 -20.64 -5.28 -7.21
N VAL A 398 -21.48 -4.23 -7.08
CA VAL A 398 -21.36 -3.07 -7.97
C VAL A 398 -20.03 -2.33 -7.82
N GLY A 399 -19.47 -2.25 -6.62
CA GLY A 399 -18.14 -1.70 -6.41
C GLY A 399 -17.05 -2.47 -7.16
N VAL A 400 -17.10 -3.81 -7.11
CA VAL A 400 -16.20 -4.67 -7.89
C VAL A 400 -16.44 -4.51 -9.39
N MET A 401 -17.71 -4.40 -9.83
CA MET A 401 -18.04 -4.15 -11.24
C MET A 401 -17.46 -2.82 -11.74
N ILE A 402 -17.65 -1.72 -11.00
CA ILE A 402 -17.10 -0.39 -11.34
C ILE A 402 -15.58 -0.49 -11.51
N LYS A 403 -14.88 -1.07 -10.54
CA LYS A 403 -13.43 -1.22 -10.54
C LYS A 403 -12.92 -2.11 -11.69
N THR A 404 -13.70 -3.13 -12.08
CA THR A 404 -13.30 -4.09 -13.12
C THR A 404 -13.63 -3.59 -14.52
N PHE A 405 -14.82 -3.04 -14.73
CA PHE A 405 -15.29 -2.62 -16.05
C PHE A 405 -14.81 -1.21 -16.44
N GLY A 406 -14.60 -0.30 -15.48
CA GLY A 406 -14.09 1.05 -15.75
C GLY A 406 -12.82 1.04 -16.61
N PRO A 407 -11.72 0.38 -16.19
CA PRO A 407 -10.50 0.31 -16.99
C PRO A 407 -10.62 -0.56 -18.25
N ALA A 408 -11.63 -1.44 -18.35
CA ALA A 408 -11.86 -2.31 -19.49
C ALA A 408 -12.70 -1.65 -20.61
N CYS A 409 -13.43 -0.58 -20.29
CA CYS A 409 -14.26 0.17 -21.23
C CYS A 409 -13.57 1.50 -21.57
N GLU A 410 -13.33 1.72 -22.86
CA GLU A 410 -12.66 2.92 -23.35
C GLU A 410 -13.42 4.19 -22.98
N GLY A 411 -12.70 5.19 -22.48
CA GLY A 411 -13.26 6.49 -22.09
C GLY A 411 -13.79 6.60 -20.66
N HIS A 412 -13.88 5.48 -19.92
CA HIS A 412 -14.44 5.45 -18.56
C HIS A 412 -13.41 5.50 -17.42
N MET A 413 -12.14 5.58 -17.75
CA MET A 413 -11.06 5.74 -16.76
C MET A 413 -9.92 6.58 -17.31
N ASP A 414 -9.57 7.63 -16.60
CA ASP A 414 -8.34 8.38 -16.84
C ASP A 414 -7.20 7.79 -15.98
N LYS A 415 -6.32 7.02 -16.60
CA LYS A 415 -5.25 6.28 -15.91
C LYS A 415 -4.05 7.15 -15.50
N GLU A 416 -3.89 8.32 -16.11
CA GLU A 416 -2.67 9.13 -16.01
C GLU A 416 -2.81 10.29 -15.02
N ARG A 417 -3.54 10.07 -13.91
CA ARG A 417 -3.70 11.08 -12.86
C ARG A 417 -3.74 10.47 -11.47
N TYR A 418 -3.40 11.29 -10.47
CA TYR A 418 -3.69 11.03 -9.06
C TYR A 418 -4.91 11.83 -8.64
N GLU A 419 -5.88 11.16 -8.05
CA GLU A 419 -7.10 11.81 -7.59
C GLU A 419 -7.40 11.41 -6.15
N PHE A 420 -7.37 12.42 -5.26
CA PHE A 420 -7.59 12.27 -3.83
C PHE A 420 -9.03 12.60 -3.46
N CYS A 421 -9.53 11.93 -2.44
CA CYS A 421 -10.75 12.31 -1.75
C CYS A 421 -10.68 11.90 -0.27
N TRP A 422 -11.49 12.56 0.53
CA TRP A 422 -11.77 12.19 1.90
C TRP A 422 -13.07 11.40 1.97
N ILE A 423 -13.04 10.27 2.67
CA ILE A 423 -14.25 9.60 3.14
C ILE A 423 -14.44 10.00 4.60
N VAL A 424 -15.62 10.50 4.93
CA VAL A 424 -15.94 11.10 6.24
C VAL A 424 -17.24 10.54 6.81
N ASP A 425 -17.55 10.86 8.05
CA ASP A 425 -18.80 10.48 8.73
C ASP A 425 -19.00 8.95 8.77
N PHE A 426 -17.95 8.22 9.18
CA PHE A 426 -18.03 6.78 9.39
C PHE A 426 -19.04 6.43 10.49
N PRO A 427 -19.76 5.30 10.41
CA PRO A 427 -20.56 4.81 11.53
C PRO A 427 -19.65 4.48 12.71
N MET A 428 -20.09 4.81 13.92
CA MET A 428 -19.35 4.50 15.14
C MET A 428 -19.54 3.04 15.54
N TYR A 429 -20.72 2.50 15.27
CA TYR A 429 -21.11 1.13 15.65
C TYR A 429 -21.64 0.36 14.44
N GLU A 430 -21.49 -0.96 14.52
CA GLU A 430 -22.06 -1.93 13.58
C GLU A 430 -22.55 -3.16 14.34
N ILE A 431 -23.27 -4.04 13.67
CA ILE A 431 -23.58 -5.37 14.20
C ILE A 431 -22.48 -6.31 13.74
N GLY A 432 -21.75 -6.90 14.67
CA GLY A 432 -20.68 -7.85 14.36
C GLY A 432 -21.22 -9.08 13.63
N ASP A 433 -20.56 -9.45 12.54
CA ASP A 433 -20.97 -10.59 11.68
C ASP A 433 -20.98 -11.92 12.42
N GLU A 434 -20.05 -12.13 13.36
CA GLU A 434 -19.92 -13.38 14.13
C GLU A 434 -20.70 -13.32 15.44
N SER A 435 -20.68 -12.18 16.14
CA SER A 435 -21.30 -12.02 17.45
C SER A 435 -22.81 -11.74 17.37
N GLY A 436 -23.27 -11.08 16.30
CA GLY A 436 -24.63 -10.55 16.19
C GLY A 436 -24.92 -9.42 17.18
N GLU A 437 -23.92 -8.91 17.86
CA GLU A 437 -23.99 -7.88 18.89
C GLU A 437 -23.51 -6.52 18.37
N LEU A 438 -23.83 -5.45 19.07
CA LEU A 438 -23.32 -4.12 18.77
C LEU A 438 -21.82 -4.05 19.09
N GLU A 439 -21.02 -3.67 18.11
CA GLU A 439 -19.57 -3.51 18.20
C GLU A 439 -19.13 -2.16 17.63
N PHE A 440 -17.89 -1.74 17.92
CA PHE A 440 -17.30 -0.59 17.25
C PHE A 440 -16.99 -0.95 15.79
N CYS A 441 -17.41 -0.10 14.85
CA CYS A 441 -17.21 -0.33 13.42
C CYS A 441 -15.72 -0.28 13.04
N HIS A 442 -14.95 0.67 13.58
CA HIS A 442 -13.53 0.86 13.28
C HIS A 442 -12.73 1.19 14.56
N ASN A 443 -12.39 2.48 14.77
CA ASN A 443 -11.55 2.90 15.89
C ASN A 443 -12.40 3.30 17.12
N PRO A 444 -12.33 2.58 18.24
CA PRO A 444 -13.11 2.86 19.45
C PRO A 444 -12.74 4.19 20.12
N PHE A 445 -11.59 4.77 19.80
CA PHE A 445 -11.10 6.02 20.36
C PHE A 445 -11.50 7.27 19.57
N SER A 446 -12.41 7.13 18.60
CA SER A 446 -12.94 8.25 17.84
C SER A 446 -13.99 9.00 18.64
N MET A 447 -14.08 10.31 18.45
CA MET A 447 -15.12 11.13 19.04
C MET A 447 -16.47 10.84 18.36
N PRO A 448 -17.54 10.49 19.10
CA PRO A 448 -18.87 10.38 18.52
C PRO A 448 -19.37 11.77 18.09
N ALA A 449 -19.95 11.87 16.92
CA ALA A 449 -20.58 13.10 16.44
C ALA A 449 -21.79 13.43 17.32
N GLY A 450 -21.72 14.57 18.02
CA GLY A 450 -22.69 14.96 19.03
C GLY A 450 -22.27 14.65 20.47
N GLY A 451 -21.10 14.07 20.69
CA GLY A 451 -20.48 13.87 22.01
C GLY A 451 -21.33 13.02 22.96
N LEU A 452 -21.35 13.38 24.24
CA LEU A 452 -22.06 12.63 25.28
C LEU A 452 -23.57 12.58 25.05
N ASP A 453 -24.17 13.66 24.55
CA ASP A 453 -25.63 13.77 24.39
C ASP A 453 -26.20 12.70 23.45
N VAL A 454 -25.52 12.42 22.34
CA VAL A 454 -25.96 11.40 21.38
C VAL A 454 -25.89 9.98 21.98
N LEU A 455 -24.85 9.70 22.78
CA LEU A 455 -24.70 8.40 23.45
C LEU A 455 -25.79 8.18 24.52
N LEU A 456 -26.11 9.23 25.29
CA LEU A 456 -27.18 9.19 26.28
C LEU A 456 -28.57 9.01 25.62
N LYS A 457 -28.80 9.60 24.46
CA LYS A 457 -30.05 9.37 23.68
C LYS A 457 -30.15 7.92 23.21
N ALA A 458 -29.04 7.35 22.73
CA ALA A 458 -29.00 5.94 22.32
C ALA A 458 -29.25 5.00 23.51
N GLU A 459 -28.63 5.25 24.66
CA GLU A 459 -28.85 4.48 25.90
C GLU A 459 -30.33 4.49 26.31
N ARG A 460 -31.01 5.63 26.19
CA ARG A 460 -32.46 5.75 26.50
C ARG A 460 -33.37 5.18 25.40
N GLY A 461 -32.80 4.67 24.30
CA GLY A 461 -33.59 4.18 23.14
C GLY A 461 -34.29 5.27 22.33
N GLU A 462 -33.86 6.53 22.45
CA GLU A 462 -34.41 7.66 21.69
C GLU A 462 -33.89 7.67 20.25
N ILE A 463 -32.70 7.11 20.03
CA ILE A 463 -32.10 6.93 18.71
C ILE A 463 -31.48 5.54 18.61
N ASP A 464 -31.36 5.03 17.39
CA ASP A 464 -30.65 3.78 17.11
C ASP A 464 -29.13 4.03 17.16
N PRO A 465 -28.36 3.27 17.98
CA PRO A 465 -26.90 3.37 18.03
C PRO A 465 -26.22 3.27 16.67
N LEU A 466 -26.77 2.50 15.74
CA LEU A 466 -26.26 2.34 14.37
C LEU A 466 -26.32 3.62 13.52
N THR A 467 -27.08 4.63 13.98
CA THR A 467 -27.14 5.95 13.32
C THR A 467 -26.09 6.94 13.81
N ILE A 468 -25.35 6.58 14.84
CA ILE A 468 -24.27 7.43 15.40
C ILE A 468 -23.06 7.36 14.47
N THR A 469 -22.62 8.52 13.99
CA THR A 469 -21.36 8.63 13.27
C THR A 469 -20.21 9.01 14.21
N ALA A 470 -18.99 8.66 13.83
CA ALA A 470 -17.77 9.05 14.48
C ALA A 470 -17.04 10.11 13.67
N ASP A 471 -16.24 10.93 14.34
CA ASP A 471 -15.28 11.85 13.72
C ASP A 471 -14.09 11.05 13.17
N GLN A 472 -14.38 10.17 12.22
CA GLN A 472 -13.43 9.31 11.49
C GLN A 472 -13.37 9.72 10.03
N TYR A 473 -12.19 9.55 9.45
CA TYR A 473 -11.94 9.91 8.07
C TYR A 473 -10.82 9.07 7.47
N ASP A 474 -11.00 8.72 6.19
CA ASP A 474 -9.97 8.07 5.37
C ASP A 474 -9.56 8.98 4.22
N LEU A 475 -8.26 9.02 3.96
CA LEU A 475 -7.72 9.60 2.73
C LEU A 475 -7.57 8.51 1.69
N VAL A 476 -8.26 8.67 0.56
CA VAL A 476 -8.22 7.73 -0.55
C VAL A 476 -7.57 8.39 -1.76
N CYS A 477 -6.72 7.64 -2.46
CA CYS A 477 -6.16 8.04 -3.75
C CYS A 477 -6.25 6.86 -4.72
N ASN A 478 -6.88 7.09 -5.87
CA ASN A 478 -6.96 6.09 -6.95
C ASN A 478 -7.50 4.72 -6.49
N GLY A 479 -8.52 4.72 -5.63
CA GLY A 479 -9.13 3.49 -5.13
C GLY A 479 -8.30 2.76 -4.06
N VAL A 480 -7.27 3.40 -3.53
CA VAL A 480 -6.42 2.90 -2.45
C VAL A 480 -6.60 3.79 -1.22
N GLU A 481 -6.96 3.18 -0.08
CA GLU A 481 -6.90 3.84 1.22
C GLU A 481 -5.45 4.12 1.57
N LEU A 482 -5.04 5.38 1.45
CA LEU A 482 -3.70 5.78 1.86
C LEU A 482 -3.58 5.89 3.37
N SER A 483 -4.65 6.29 4.03
CA SER A 483 -4.61 6.61 5.44
C SER A 483 -5.98 6.57 6.08
N SER A 484 -6.02 6.21 7.36
CA SER A 484 -7.17 6.36 8.25
C SER A 484 -6.81 7.24 9.45
N GLY A 485 -7.75 8.05 9.90
CA GLY A 485 -7.59 8.97 11.00
C GLY A 485 -8.88 9.24 11.76
N ALA A 486 -8.77 10.00 12.87
CA ALA A 486 -9.94 10.43 13.63
C ALA A 486 -9.65 11.69 14.47
N GLY A 487 -10.71 12.46 14.71
CA GLY A 487 -10.80 13.30 15.89
C GLY A 487 -10.99 12.40 17.10
N ARG A 488 -10.13 12.56 18.13
CA ARG A 488 -10.06 11.59 19.21
C ARG A 488 -11.03 11.91 20.34
N ASN A 489 -11.61 10.86 20.87
CA ASN A 489 -12.27 10.95 22.15
C ASN A 489 -11.21 11.18 23.24
N HIS A 490 -11.30 12.31 23.92
CA HIS A 490 -10.36 12.76 24.95
C HIS A 490 -11.05 13.00 26.31
N ASP A 491 -12.35 12.73 26.36
CA ASP A 491 -13.16 12.87 27.55
C ASP A 491 -13.45 11.49 28.17
N PRO A 492 -13.04 11.24 29.44
CA PRO A 492 -13.24 9.94 30.08
C PRO A 492 -14.72 9.55 30.23
N GLU A 493 -15.63 10.53 30.40
CA GLU A 493 -17.06 10.27 30.55
C GLU A 493 -17.66 9.80 29.21
N ILE A 494 -17.30 10.46 28.10
CA ILE A 494 -17.70 10.05 26.75
C ILE A 494 -17.11 8.67 26.43
N MET A 495 -15.84 8.43 26.82
CA MET A 495 -15.18 7.15 26.59
C MET A 495 -15.93 6.01 27.28
N ILE A 496 -16.21 6.16 28.58
CA ILE A 496 -16.96 5.15 29.34
C ILE A 496 -18.32 4.90 28.68
N LYS A 497 -19.07 5.95 28.39
CA LYS A 497 -20.42 5.83 27.82
C LYS A 497 -20.40 5.16 26.43
N ALA A 498 -19.41 5.47 25.57
CA ALA A 498 -19.26 4.82 24.29
C ALA A 498 -19.01 3.31 24.41
N PHE A 499 -18.18 2.90 25.37
CA PHE A 499 -17.90 1.49 25.65
C PHE A 499 -19.07 0.75 26.33
N GLU A 500 -19.85 1.43 27.18
CA GLU A 500 -21.05 0.84 27.80
C GLU A 500 -22.09 0.39 26.77
N LEU A 501 -22.26 1.11 25.65
CA LEU A 501 -23.17 0.73 24.57
C LEU A 501 -22.77 -0.62 23.93
N VAL A 502 -21.49 -0.96 23.92
CA VAL A 502 -20.98 -2.27 23.49
C VAL A 502 -20.72 -3.23 24.65
N ARG A 503 -21.38 -2.99 25.80
CA ARG A 503 -21.36 -3.84 27.01
C ARG A 503 -20.01 -3.96 27.71
N LEU A 504 -19.13 -2.99 27.54
CA LEU A 504 -17.86 -2.85 28.26
C LEU A 504 -17.98 -1.70 29.25
N GLY A 505 -18.01 -2.02 30.54
CA GLY A 505 -18.15 -1.00 31.59
C GLY A 505 -16.86 -0.25 31.90
N GLU A 506 -16.96 0.71 32.84
CA GLU A 506 -15.83 1.53 33.29
C GLU A 506 -14.63 0.69 33.74
N GLU A 507 -14.88 -0.43 34.45
CA GLU A 507 -13.81 -1.31 34.94
C GLU A 507 -13.10 -2.03 33.79
N ASP A 508 -13.83 -2.36 32.72
CA ASP A 508 -13.24 -2.94 31.50
C ASP A 508 -12.34 -1.93 30.78
N VAL A 509 -12.79 -0.68 30.67
CA VAL A 509 -12.02 0.42 30.08
C VAL A 509 -10.74 0.66 30.89
N LYS A 510 -10.83 0.72 32.22
CA LYS A 510 -9.67 0.87 33.12
C LYS A 510 -8.69 -0.30 33.01
N ALA A 511 -9.21 -1.51 32.88
CA ALA A 511 -8.37 -2.72 32.76
C ALA A 511 -7.66 -2.81 31.40
N LYS A 512 -8.38 -2.48 30.31
CA LYS A 512 -7.85 -2.57 28.93
C LYS A 512 -6.96 -1.38 28.56
N PHE A 513 -7.31 -0.16 29.03
CA PHE A 513 -6.64 1.10 28.63
C PHE A 513 -6.26 1.96 29.83
N PRO A 514 -5.54 1.41 30.85
CA PRO A 514 -5.30 2.14 32.10
C PRO A 514 -4.54 3.45 31.92
N ALA A 515 -3.56 3.47 31.02
CA ALA A 515 -2.74 4.66 30.77
C ALA A 515 -3.56 5.79 30.13
N MET A 516 -4.37 5.48 29.12
CA MET A 516 -5.21 6.47 28.43
C MET A 516 -6.31 7.00 29.32
N TYR A 517 -7.04 6.11 30.02
CA TYR A 517 -8.09 6.50 30.94
C TYR A 517 -7.56 7.46 32.00
N ASN A 518 -6.46 7.08 32.68
CA ASN A 518 -5.84 7.94 33.70
C ASN A 518 -5.36 9.27 33.11
N ALA A 519 -4.72 9.26 31.93
CA ALA A 519 -4.24 10.50 31.32
C ALA A 519 -5.40 11.46 30.99
N PHE A 520 -6.51 10.96 30.49
CA PHE A 520 -7.69 11.77 30.19
C PHE A 520 -8.33 12.36 31.46
N CYS A 521 -8.31 11.63 32.58
CA CYS A 521 -8.75 12.14 33.86
C CYS A 521 -7.89 13.32 34.40
N TYR A 522 -6.67 13.48 33.89
CA TYR A 522 -5.82 14.64 34.23
C TYR A 522 -5.97 15.83 33.28
N GLY A 523 -6.92 15.77 32.33
CA GLY A 523 -7.21 16.87 31.41
C GLY A 523 -6.47 16.76 30.10
N ALA A 524 -6.99 15.90 29.23
CA ALA A 524 -6.49 15.78 27.86
C ALA A 524 -7.01 16.91 26.97
N PRO A 525 -6.20 17.49 26.07
CA PRO A 525 -6.69 18.43 25.07
C PRO A 525 -7.52 17.69 24.01
N PRO A 526 -8.45 18.37 23.31
CA PRO A 526 -8.95 17.83 22.03
C PRO A 526 -7.77 17.61 21.10
N HIS A 527 -7.74 16.45 20.42
CA HIS A 527 -6.65 16.10 19.52
C HIS A 527 -7.14 15.25 18.36
N ALA A 528 -6.42 15.29 17.27
CA ALA A 528 -6.74 14.58 16.05
C ALA A 528 -5.47 14.14 15.31
N GLY A 529 -5.55 13.06 14.58
CA GLY A 529 -4.42 12.55 13.82
C GLY A 529 -4.79 11.56 12.75
N ILE A 530 -3.78 11.16 11.98
CA ILE A 530 -3.90 10.26 10.84
C ILE A 530 -2.59 9.50 10.65
N ALA A 531 -2.62 8.39 9.92
CA ALA A 531 -1.43 7.55 9.73
C ALA A 531 -1.30 7.06 8.27
N PRO A 532 -0.86 7.94 7.32
CA PRO A 532 -0.62 7.55 5.94
C PRO A 532 0.38 6.40 5.79
N GLY A 533 -0.03 5.34 5.07
CA GLY A 533 0.82 4.19 4.78
C GLY A 533 1.93 4.54 3.80
N VAL A 534 3.18 4.55 4.26
CA VAL A 534 4.35 4.87 3.42
C VAL A 534 4.46 3.89 2.26
N ASP A 535 4.27 2.60 2.53
CA ASP A 535 4.42 1.56 1.51
C ASP A 535 3.34 1.68 0.41
N ARG A 536 2.09 1.99 0.78
CA ARG A 536 1.01 2.25 -0.20
C ARG A 536 1.27 3.50 -1.05
N MET A 537 1.74 4.58 -0.43
CA MET A 537 2.11 5.80 -1.18
C MET A 537 3.22 5.52 -2.19
N VAL A 538 4.29 4.83 -1.77
CA VAL A 538 5.42 4.52 -2.66
C VAL A 538 5.00 3.55 -3.77
N MET A 539 4.13 2.59 -3.49
CA MET A 539 3.55 1.68 -4.49
C MET A 539 2.83 2.46 -5.60
N LEU A 540 1.95 3.41 -5.23
CA LEU A 540 1.26 4.26 -6.20
C LEU A 540 2.23 5.14 -7.00
N LEU A 541 3.21 5.76 -6.34
CA LEU A 541 4.21 6.62 -6.99
C LEU A 541 5.11 5.84 -7.95
N ALA A 542 5.41 4.58 -7.63
CA ALA A 542 6.20 3.67 -8.48
C ALA A 542 5.39 3.09 -9.66
N GLY A 543 4.05 3.16 -9.60
CA GLY A 543 3.16 2.49 -10.55
C GLY A 543 3.22 0.96 -10.45
N GLU A 544 3.43 0.42 -9.24
CA GLU A 544 3.52 -1.02 -8.98
C GLU A 544 2.20 -1.55 -8.40
N ASP A 545 1.88 -2.80 -8.73
CA ASP A 545 0.65 -3.47 -8.27
C ASP A 545 0.85 -4.18 -6.91
N SER A 546 2.08 -4.23 -6.40
CA SER A 546 2.42 -4.89 -5.15
C SER A 546 3.45 -4.11 -4.34
N ILE A 547 3.19 -3.96 -3.03
CA ILE A 547 4.14 -3.34 -2.11
C ILE A 547 5.45 -4.13 -1.97
N ARG A 548 5.49 -5.41 -2.32
CA ARG A 548 6.71 -6.21 -2.32
C ARG A 548 7.76 -5.72 -3.32
N GLU A 549 7.33 -5.00 -4.36
CA GLU A 549 8.26 -4.41 -5.34
C GLU A 549 8.96 -3.15 -4.80
N ILE A 550 8.44 -2.52 -3.73
CA ILE A 550 9.00 -1.29 -3.14
C ILE A 550 9.64 -1.50 -1.78
N ILE A 551 9.56 -2.70 -1.21
CA ILE A 551 10.19 -3.09 0.05
C ILE A 551 11.53 -3.77 -0.25
N PRO A 552 12.66 -3.39 0.42
CA PRO A 552 13.98 -3.98 0.15
C PRO A 552 14.01 -5.49 0.35
N PHE A 553 13.50 -5.96 1.48
CA PHE A 553 13.49 -7.37 1.89
C PHE A 553 12.08 -7.76 2.37
N PRO A 554 11.12 -7.97 1.45
CA PRO A 554 9.76 -8.30 1.82
C PRO A 554 9.62 -9.78 2.17
N MET A 555 8.68 -10.10 3.04
CA MET A 555 8.17 -11.46 3.21
C MET A 555 7.38 -11.89 1.97
N ASN A 556 7.28 -13.21 1.77
CA ASN A 556 6.36 -13.77 0.77
C ASN A 556 4.90 -13.71 1.26
N LYS A 557 3.96 -14.15 0.42
CA LYS A 557 2.52 -14.18 0.76
C LYS A 557 2.16 -15.07 1.97
N ASN A 558 3.05 -15.98 2.35
CA ASN A 558 2.88 -16.89 3.49
C ASN A 558 3.59 -16.38 4.76
N ALA A 559 3.90 -15.10 4.84
CA ALA A 559 4.62 -14.46 5.96
C ALA A 559 6.00 -15.09 6.25
N GLN A 560 6.74 -15.45 5.21
CA GLN A 560 8.08 -16.05 5.33
C GLN A 560 9.13 -15.15 4.68
N ASP A 561 10.23 -14.90 5.37
CA ASP A 561 11.48 -14.42 4.78
C ASP A 561 12.31 -15.63 4.31
N ILE A 562 12.20 -15.95 3.03
CA ILE A 562 12.87 -17.12 2.43
C ILE A 562 14.40 -16.96 2.44
N MET A 563 14.90 -15.73 2.32
CA MET A 563 16.34 -15.45 2.27
C MET A 563 17.00 -15.65 3.64
N MET A 564 16.37 -15.17 4.71
CA MET A 564 16.88 -15.30 6.08
C MET A 564 16.38 -16.55 6.79
N GLY A 565 15.40 -17.28 6.21
CA GLY A 565 14.81 -18.46 6.80
C GLY A 565 13.95 -18.17 8.03
N ALA A 566 13.18 -17.08 7.99
CA ALA A 566 12.24 -16.74 9.07
C ALA A 566 10.79 -17.01 8.63
N PRO A 567 9.90 -17.51 9.53
CA PRO A 567 10.20 -17.97 10.89
C PRO A 567 11.06 -19.24 10.92
N SER A 568 11.81 -19.43 12.00
CA SER A 568 12.70 -20.58 12.19
C SER A 568 12.51 -21.22 13.56
N GLU A 569 12.92 -22.47 13.67
CA GLU A 569 12.98 -23.18 14.94
C GLU A 569 13.93 -22.49 15.92
N VAL A 570 13.60 -22.63 17.20
CA VAL A 570 14.46 -22.16 18.30
C VAL A 570 14.99 -23.38 19.09
N THR A 571 16.13 -23.19 19.76
CA THR A 571 16.74 -24.27 20.56
C THR A 571 15.93 -24.54 21.84
N GLN A 572 15.98 -25.78 22.35
CA GLN A 572 15.36 -26.13 23.64
C GLN A 572 15.85 -25.23 24.78
N LYS A 573 17.14 -24.88 24.78
CA LYS A 573 17.70 -23.94 25.76
C LYS A 573 16.99 -22.59 25.75
N GLN A 574 16.69 -22.04 24.57
CA GLN A 574 15.94 -20.77 24.45
C GLN A 574 14.52 -20.90 25.00
N LEU A 575 13.85 -22.03 24.72
CA LEU A 575 12.52 -22.30 25.25
C LEU A 575 12.54 -22.40 26.78
N ASP A 576 13.51 -23.12 27.34
CA ASP A 576 13.69 -23.29 28.79
C ASP A 576 13.97 -21.94 29.49
N GLU A 577 14.82 -21.08 28.88
CA GLU A 577 15.11 -19.74 29.39
C GLU A 577 13.90 -18.80 29.38
N LEU A 578 12.94 -19.06 28.48
CA LEU A 578 11.70 -18.30 28.34
C LEU A 578 10.55 -18.91 29.14
N HIS A 579 10.73 -20.10 29.71
CA HIS A 579 9.68 -20.89 30.40
C HIS A 579 8.44 -21.16 29.52
N ILE A 580 8.66 -21.48 28.24
CA ILE A 580 7.62 -21.81 27.26
C ILE A 580 7.89 -23.17 26.60
N ALA A 581 6.87 -23.74 26.00
CA ALA A 581 6.96 -24.99 25.25
C ALA A 581 6.23 -24.86 23.89
N VAL A 582 6.75 -25.53 22.87
CA VAL A 582 6.07 -25.69 21.59
C VAL A 582 5.12 -26.87 21.73
N THR A 583 3.82 -26.64 21.52
CA THR A 583 2.77 -27.66 21.58
C THR A 583 2.22 -28.02 20.19
N ALA A 584 2.61 -27.27 19.15
CA ALA A 584 2.28 -27.62 17.79
C ALA A 584 3.03 -28.90 17.38
N HIS A 585 2.32 -29.87 16.84
CA HIS A 585 2.87 -31.05 16.18
C HIS A 585 2.81 -30.79 14.67
N GLU A 586 3.85 -31.16 13.93
CA GLU A 586 3.76 -31.21 12.48
C GLU A 586 2.61 -32.15 12.11
N GLU A 587 1.63 -31.66 11.38
CA GLU A 587 0.66 -32.53 10.72
C GLU A 587 1.44 -33.28 9.62
N GLU A 588 1.51 -34.61 9.71
CA GLU A 588 2.16 -35.51 8.76
C GLU A 588 1.53 -35.43 7.35
#